data_8f95cce254b960b490aa9122280915d5
#
_entry.id   8f95cce254b960b490aa9122280915d5
#
_cell.length_a   1.000
_cell.length_b   1.000
_cell.length_c   1.000
_cell.angle_alpha   90.00
_cell.angle_beta   90.00
_cell.angle_gamma   90.00
#
_symmetry.space_group_name_H-M   'P 1'
#
loop_
_entity.id
_entity.type
_entity.pdbx_description
1 polymer ?
#
loop_
_entity_poly.entity_id
_entity_poly.type
_entity_poly.pdbx_seq_one_letter_code
_entity_poly.pdbx_strand_id
1 'polypeptide(L)'
;MAKKDLKTEAPSEHRNVSAQPRLHQSAPEIQAYGTVSHMLPLDLEEPVRLEMTEQLNLLLADTMTLRDLYKKSHWQVAGPTFYQLHLLFDKHYGEQSEIVDTIAERIQLLGGVSIAMAPDVAETTRIERPPRGREEVPVQISRLLDAHQIIIGHCRELAERADKLGDDGTNDLVVSDVLRPNELQQWFLNEHLVDMPLVRAEQPRLRSVG
;
A
#
# COMPACT_ATOMS: atom_id res chain seq x y z
N MET A 1 22.10 44.78 -57.24
CA MET A 1 21.84 43.34 -57.25
C MET A 1 22.77 42.71 -56.22
N ALA A 2 22.28 42.41 -55.02
CA ALA A 2 23.10 41.82 -53.98
C ALA A 2 22.85 40.31 -54.00
N LYS A 3 23.93 39.52 -54.13
CA LYS A 3 23.89 38.06 -54.03
C LYS A 3 23.68 37.67 -52.55
N LYS A 4 22.64 36.89 -52.30
CA LYS A 4 22.30 36.31 -51.02
C LYS A 4 23.10 35.01 -50.88
N ASP A 5 24.09 34.99 -49.97
CA ASP A 5 24.86 33.78 -49.62
C ASP A 5 23.93 32.82 -48.86
N LEU A 6 23.65 31.67 -49.48
CA LEU A 6 23.05 30.53 -48.82
C LEU A 6 24.11 29.89 -47.90
N LYS A 7 23.92 30.01 -46.58
CA LYS A 7 24.64 29.19 -45.64
C LYS A 7 24.07 27.77 -45.73
N THR A 8 24.89 26.85 -46.19
CA THR A 8 24.66 25.41 -46.08
C THR A 8 24.79 25.01 -44.61
N GLU A 9 23.70 24.61 -44.02
CA GLU A 9 23.71 23.97 -42.71
C GLU A 9 24.45 22.63 -42.84
N ALA A 10 25.40 22.40 -41.93
CA ALA A 10 26.13 21.14 -41.84
C ALA A 10 25.15 20.01 -41.45
N PRO A 11 25.32 18.79 -41.99
CA PRO A 11 24.44 17.67 -41.65
C PRO A 11 24.57 17.37 -40.16
N SER A 12 23.41 17.25 -39.46
CA SER A 12 23.34 16.82 -38.09
C SER A 12 24.06 15.48 -37.93
N GLU A 13 25.10 15.42 -37.12
CA GLU A 13 25.72 14.17 -36.71
C GLU A 13 24.66 13.28 -36.09
N HIS A 14 24.23 12.27 -36.82
CA HIS A 14 23.46 11.17 -36.25
C HIS A 14 24.35 10.49 -35.21
N ARG A 15 24.14 10.77 -33.94
CA ARG A 15 24.76 10.00 -32.87
C ARG A 15 24.37 8.54 -33.06
N ASN A 16 25.35 7.72 -33.44
CA ASN A 16 25.20 6.27 -33.45
C ASN A 16 24.86 5.83 -32.00
N VAL A 17 23.59 5.62 -31.72
CA VAL A 17 23.17 5.06 -30.47
C VAL A 17 23.57 3.59 -30.50
N SER A 18 24.59 3.23 -29.73
CA SER A 18 24.99 1.84 -29.57
C SER A 18 23.82 1.04 -29.02
N ALA A 19 23.43 -0.04 -29.70
CA ALA A 19 22.41 -0.98 -29.22
C ALA A 19 22.88 -1.85 -28.03
N GLN A 20 24.14 -1.71 -27.60
CA GLN A 20 24.68 -2.48 -26.48
C GLN A 20 24.22 -1.89 -25.13
N PRO A 21 23.86 -2.74 -24.16
CA PRO A 21 23.54 -2.28 -22.81
C PRO A 21 24.71 -1.51 -22.20
N ARG A 22 24.46 -0.32 -21.70
CA ARG A 22 25.46 0.44 -20.95
C ARG A 22 25.28 0.13 -19.47
N LEU A 23 26.27 -0.57 -18.90
CA LEU A 23 26.32 -0.87 -17.47
C LEU A 23 26.92 0.32 -16.69
N HIS A 24 26.61 0.37 -15.39
CA HIS A 24 27.15 1.37 -14.46
C HIS A 24 26.83 2.83 -14.83
N GLN A 25 25.68 3.06 -15.46
CA GLN A 25 25.20 4.44 -15.67
C GLN A 25 24.69 5.02 -14.36
N SER A 26 25.05 6.24 -14.08
CA SER A 26 24.51 7.03 -12.98
C SER A 26 24.21 8.45 -13.48
N ALA A 27 23.15 9.04 -12.95
CA ALA A 27 22.75 10.41 -13.19
C ALA A 27 22.09 10.98 -11.92
N PRO A 28 22.04 12.31 -11.75
CA PRO A 28 21.25 12.93 -10.71
C PRO A 28 19.76 12.58 -10.86
N GLU A 29 19.03 12.60 -9.76
CA GLU A 29 17.58 12.52 -9.78
C GLU A 29 16.99 13.67 -10.59
N ILE A 30 15.95 13.39 -11.36
CA ILE A 30 15.23 14.42 -12.14
C ILE A 30 14.07 15.03 -11.33
N GLN A 31 13.66 14.39 -10.25
CA GLN A 31 12.69 14.86 -9.26
C GLN A 31 13.08 14.28 -7.89
N ALA A 32 13.23 15.15 -6.91
CA ALA A 32 13.54 14.73 -5.54
C ALA A 32 12.30 14.15 -4.84
N TYR A 33 12.52 13.19 -3.95
CA TYR A 33 11.48 12.74 -3.02
C TYR A 33 10.94 13.91 -2.18
N GLY A 34 9.65 13.89 -1.87
CA GLY A 34 8.99 14.97 -1.12
C GLY A 34 8.68 16.22 -1.95
N THR A 35 8.72 16.13 -3.27
CA THR A 35 8.30 17.19 -4.19
C THR A 35 7.18 16.72 -5.10
N VAL A 36 6.44 17.67 -5.68
CA VAL A 36 5.42 17.40 -6.71
C VAL A 36 5.75 18.11 -8.01
N SER A 37 5.46 17.45 -9.13
CA SER A 37 5.66 18.03 -10.46
C SER A 37 4.67 19.16 -10.72
N HIS A 38 5.15 20.29 -11.28
CA HIS A 38 4.32 21.42 -11.72
C HIS A 38 3.61 21.18 -13.06
N MET A 39 3.94 20.11 -13.78
CA MET A 39 3.55 19.92 -15.17
C MET A 39 2.18 19.23 -15.36
N LEU A 40 1.52 18.81 -14.28
CA LEU A 40 0.25 18.09 -14.39
C LEU A 40 -0.95 19.03 -14.20
N PRO A 41 -1.84 19.14 -15.21
CA PRO A 41 -3.03 19.98 -15.14
C PRO A 41 -4.18 19.24 -14.39
N LEU A 42 -4.09 19.15 -13.06
CA LEU A 42 -5.03 18.38 -12.24
C LEU A 42 -6.13 19.21 -11.59
N ASP A 43 -6.13 20.53 -11.77
CA ASP A 43 -7.02 21.46 -11.07
C ASP A 43 -6.99 21.32 -9.54
N LEU A 44 -5.80 20.93 -9.00
CA LEU A 44 -5.49 20.86 -7.58
C LEU A 44 -4.25 21.71 -7.29
N GLU A 45 -4.34 22.56 -6.30
CA GLU A 45 -3.24 23.42 -5.87
C GLU A 45 -2.03 22.60 -5.40
N GLU A 46 -0.82 23.10 -5.67
CA GLU A 46 0.43 22.43 -5.31
C GLU A 46 0.51 22.05 -3.83
N PRO A 47 0.16 22.91 -2.86
CA PRO A 47 0.20 22.56 -1.44
C PRO A 47 -0.69 21.36 -1.09
N VAL A 48 -1.85 21.25 -1.74
CA VAL A 48 -2.78 20.12 -1.55
C VAL A 48 -2.14 18.82 -2.06
N ARG A 49 -1.60 18.86 -3.27
CA ARG A 49 -0.93 17.70 -3.88
C ARG A 49 0.28 17.24 -3.06
N LEU A 50 1.06 18.19 -2.54
CA LEU A 50 2.21 17.89 -1.68
C LEU A 50 1.78 17.20 -0.39
N GLU A 51 0.79 17.75 0.31
CA GLU A 51 0.27 17.18 1.55
C GLU A 51 -0.31 15.78 1.32
N MET A 52 -1.13 15.60 0.28
CA MET A 52 -1.70 14.28 -0.04
C MET A 52 -0.63 13.27 -0.42
N THR A 53 0.39 13.66 -1.17
CA THR A 53 1.53 12.80 -1.51
C THR A 53 2.29 12.33 -0.29
N GLU A 54 2.52 13.21 0.69
CA GLU A 54 3.19 12.86 1.95
C GLU A 54 2.37 11.85 2.75
N GLN A 55 1.07 12.09 2.93
CA GLN A 55 0.18 11.22 3.67
C GLN A 55 -0.02 9.86 2.97
N LEU A 56 -0.12 9.85 1.66
CA LEU A 56 -0.21 8.62 0.87
C LEU A 56 1.09 7.81 0.94
N ASN A 57 2.27 8.42 0.97
CA ASN A 57 3.53 7.70 1.16
C ASN A 57 3.61 7.03 2.54
N LEU A 58 3.11 7.67 3.58
CA LEU A 58 3.00 7.06 4.90
C LEU A 58 2.03 5.86 4.89
N LEU A 59 0.86 6.02 4.25
CA LEU A 59 -0.10 4.95 4.07
C LEU A 59 0.46 3.79 3.23
N LEU A 60 1.24 4.11 2.19
CA LEU A 60 1.93 3.15 1.34
C LEU A 60 2.93 2.31 2.13
N ALA A 61 3.76 2.96 2.96
CA ALA A 61 4.73 2.25 3.81
C ALA A 61 4.05 1.26 4.78
N ASP A 62 2.96 1.68 5.43
CA ASP A 62 2.20 0.82 6.33
C ASP A 62 1.54 -0.33 5.57
N THR A 63 0.96 -0.08 4.41
CA THR A 63 0.33 -1.11 3.57
C THR A 63 1.34 -2.13 3.04
N MET A 64 2.54 -1.68 2.61
CA MET A 64 3.64 -2.57 2.22
C MET A 64 4.10 -3.43 3.39
N THR A 65 4.19 -2.87 4.58
CA THR A 65 4.56 -3.59 5.80
C THR A 65 3.49 -4.62 6.18
N LEU A 66 2.20 -4.27 6.13
CA LEU A 66 1.10 -5.21 6.38
C LEU A 66 1.09 -6.34 5.36
N ARG A 67 1.27 -6.04 4.07
CA ARG A 67 1.40 -7.03 3.01
C ARG A 67 2.49 -8.06 3.35
N ASP A 68 3.66 -7.59 3.74
CA ASP A 68 4.79 -8.47 4.04
C ASP A 68 4.60 -9.25 5.36
N LEU A 69 3.87 -8.67 6.35
CA LEU A 69 3.41 -9.38 7.54
C LEU A 69 2.49 -10.55 7.20
N TYR A 70 1.55 -10.37 6.28
CA TYR A 70 0.71 -11.47 5.78
C TYR A 70 1.55 -12.58 5.16
N LYS A 71 2.53 -12.23 4.32
CA LYS A 71 3.39 -13.23 3.69
C LYS A 71 4.27 -13.96 4.70
N LYS A 72 4.82 -13.25 5.68
CA LYS A 72 5.54 -13.87 6.81
C LYS A 72 4.63 -14.83 7.57
N SER A 73 3.41 -14.41 7.92
CA SER A 73 2.45 -15.22 8.66
C SER A 73 2.01 -16.44 7.86
N HIS A 74 1.74 -16.30 6.55
CA HIS A 74 1.45 -17.39 5.63
C HIS A 74 2.53 -18.49 5.65
N TRP A 75 3.82 -18.12 5.65
CA TRP A 75 4.92 -19.09 5.70
C TRP A 75 5.11 -19.72 7.09
N GLN A 76 4.71 -19.03 8.14
CA GLN A 76 5.05 -19.40 9.51
C GLN A 76 3.88 -19.98 10.32
N VAL A 77 2.65 -19.87 9.84
CA VAL A 77 1.48 -20.45 10.50
C VAL A 77 1.61 -21.96 10.66
N ALA A 78 1.14 -22.50 11.78
CA ALA A 78 1.18 -23.93 12.08
C ALA A 78 0.07 -24.32 13.05
N GLY A 79 -0.22 -25.59 13.19
CA GLY A 79 -1.18 -26.14 14.14
C GLY A 79 -2.53 -26.50 13.53
N PRO A 80 -3.59 -26.68 14.35
CA PRO A 80 -4.87 -27.23 13.90
C PRO A 80 -5.58 -26.39 12.82
N THR A 81 -5.35 -25.08 12.83
CA THR A 81 -5.94 -24.12 11.88
C THR A 81 -5.00 -23.76 10.71
N PHE A 82 -3.94 -24.55 10.51
CA PHE A 82 -2.90 -24.27 9.50
C PHE A 82 -3.50 -24.03 8.11
N TYR A 83 -4.30 -24.95 7.59
CA TYR A 83 -4.75 -24.87 6.22
C TYR A 83 -5.61 -23.61 5.94
N GLN A 84 -6.56 -23.34 6.80
CA GLN A 84 -7.47 -22.20 6.66
C GLN A 84 -6.71 -20.88 6.72
N LEU A 85 -5.85 -20.73 7.73
CA LEU A 85 -5.09 -19.48 7.91
C LEU A 85 -3.99 -19.31 6.85
N HIS A 86 -3.35 -20.38 6.42
CA HIS A 86 -2.37 -20.34 5.33
C HIS A 86 -2.99 -19.79 4.05
N LEU A 87 -4.19 -20.25 3.67
CA LEU A 87 -4.92 -19.76 2.50
C LEU A 87 -5.44 -18.33 2.71
N LEU A 88 -5.98 -18.02 3.90
CA LEU A 88 -6.49 -16.70 4.22
C LEU A 88 -5.39 -15.64 4.15
N PHE A 89 -4.23 -15.91 4.74
CA PHE A 89 -3.10 -14.98 4.72
C PHE A 89 -2.54 -14.76 3.31
N ASP A 90 -2.54 -15.79 2.45
CA ASP A 90 -2.12 -15.65 1.05
C ASP A 90 -3.11 -14.83 0.24
N LYS A 91 -4.41 -15.03 0.45
CA LYS A 91 -5.47 -14.21 -0.14
C LYS A 91 -5.30 -12.73 0.24
N HIS A 92 -5.17 -12.44 1.53
CA HIS A 92 -5.01 -11.07 2.02
C HIS A 92 -3.69 -10.45 1.54
N TYR A 93 -2.60 -11.22 1.42
CA TYR A 93 -1.36 -10.76 0.80
C TYR A 93 -1.57 -10.28 -0.64
N GLY A 94 -2.32 -11.03 -1.44
CA GLY A 94 -2.67 -10.65 -2.81
C GLY A 94 -3.46 -9.35 -2.86
N GLU A 95 -4.51 -9.26 -2.05
CA GLU A 95 -5.36 -8.05 -1.95
C GLU A 95 -4.55 -6.81 -1.49
N GLN A 96 -3.68 -6.96 -0.48
CA GLN A 96 -2.81 -5.87 -0.05
C GLN A 96 -1.78 -5.47 -1.12
N SER A 97 -1.36 -6.39 -1.99
CA SER A 97 -0.46 -6.07 -3.10
C SER A 97 -1.13 -5.18 -4.15
N GLU A 98 -2.42 -5.40 -4.42
CA GLU A 98 -3.22 -4.54 -5.29
C GLU A 98 -3.41 -3.15 -4.68
N ILE A 99 -3.68 -3.07 -3.37
CA ILE A 99 -3.82 -1.80 -2.65
C ILE A 99 -2.51 -1.00 -2.67
N VAL A 100 -1.36 -1.65 -2.49
CA VAL A 100 -0.02 -1.02 -2.60
C VAL A 100 0.14 -0.33 -3.95
N ASP A 101 -0.19 -1.01 -5.04
CA ASP A 101 -0.07 -0.47 -6.40
C ASP A 101 -1.00 0.73 -6.59
N THR A 102 -2.25 0.59 -6.19
CA THR A 102 -3.27 1.66 -6.26
C THR A 102 -2.84 2.94 -5.52
N ILE A 103 -2.29 2.81 -4.30
CA ILE A 103 -1.77 3.97 -3.53
C ILE A 103 -0.56 4.58 -4.23
N ALA A 104 0.38 3.76 -4.69
CA ALA A 104 1.59 4.24 -5.36
C ALA A 104 1.27 4.98 -6.66
N GLU A 105 0.33 4.48 -7.46
CA GLU A 105 -0.14 5.14 -8.68
C GLU A 105 -0.85 6.47 -8.37
N ARG A 106 -1.64 6.55 -7.29
CA ARG A 106 -2.26 7.82 -6.87
C ARG A 106 -1.23 8.88 -6.55
N ILE A 107 -0.13 8.52 -5.86
CA ILE A 107 0.98 9.43 -5.61
C ILE A 107 1.55 9.97 -6.92
N GLN A 108 1.77 9.10 -7.92
CA GLN A 108 2.26 9.51 -9.24
C GLN A 108 1.25 10.41 -9.96
N LEU A 109 -0.05 10.11 -9.89
CA LEU A 109 -1.11 10.94 -10.46
C LEU A 109 -1.13 12.35 -9.87
N LEU A 110 -0.80 12.51 -8.57
CA LEU A 110 -0.66 13.82 -7.92
C LEU A 110 0.66 14.54 -8.30
N GLY A 111 1.51 13.90 -9.09
CA GLY A 111 2.82 14.42 -9.48
C GLY A 111 3.92 14.21 -8.44
N GLY A 112 3.68 13.37 -7.43
CA GLY A 112 4.64 13.03 -6.39
C GLY A 112 5.60 11.91 -6.78
N VAL A 113 6.40 11.48 -5.81
CA VAL A 113 7.31 10.34 -5.91
C VAL A 113 6.94 9.33 -4.84
N SER A 114 6.57 8.11 -5.24
CA SER A 114 6.24 7.03 -4.31
C SER A 114 7.51 6.33 -3.80
N ILE A 115 7.53 5.98 -2.51
CA ILE A 115 8.55 5.09 -1.96
C ILE A 115 8.35 3.67 -2.49
N ALA A 116 9.44 2.90 -2.59
CA ALA A 116 9.36 1.53 -3.10
C ALA A 116 10.35 0.56 -2.42
N MET A 117 11.50 1.05 -1.97
CA MET A 117 12.58 0.20 -1.50
C MET A 117 12.42 -0.14 -0.01
N ALA A 118 12.79 -1.39 0.34
CA ALA A 118 12.63 -1.90 1.71
C ALA A 118 13.27 -1.03 2.81
N PRO A 119 14.43 -0.38 2.62
CA PRO A 119 14.95 0.56 3.63
C PRO A 119 14.01 1.74 3.87
N ASP A 120 13.51 2.38 2.79
CA ASP A 120 12.63 3.55 2.86
C ASP A 120 11.30 3.18 3.56
N VAL A 121 10.75 2.01 3.24
CA VAL A 121 9.56 1.46 3.89
C VAL A 121 9.79 1.24 5.38
N ALA A 122 10.93 0.67 5.76
CA ALA A 122 11.27 0.38 7.16
C ALA A 122 11.50 1.65 7.99
N GLU A 123 11.96 2.73 7.38
CA GLU A 123 12.15 4.03 8.03
C GLU A 123 10.85 4.83 8.14
N THR A 124 9.87 4.56 7.28
CA THR A 124 8.63 5.36 7.18
C THR A 124 7.46 4.71 7.90
N THR A 125 7.34 3.36 7.88
CA THR A 125 6.20 2.66 8.45
C THR A 125 6.05 2.85 9.96
N ARG A 126 4.80 2.96 10.43
CA ARG A 126 4.43 2.99 11.85
C ARG A 126 4.18 1.60 12.45
N ILE A 127 4.13 0.58 11.61
CA ILE A 127 3.88 -0.78 12.03
C ILE A 127 5.16 -1.38 12.61
N GLU A 128 5.08 -1.85 13.86
CA GLU A 128 6.22 -2.43 14.56
C GLU A 128 6.72 -3.70 13.87
N ARG A 129 8.03 -3.80 13.72
CA ARG A 129 8.67 -4.98 13.15
C ARG A 129 8.51 -6.19 14.06
N PRO A 130 7.91 -7.31 13.59
CA PRO A 130 7.80 -8.53 14.37
C PRO A 130 9.16 -9.22 14.55
N PRO A 131 9.27 -10.13 15.54
CA PRO A 131 10.43 -11.04 15.65
C PRO A 131 10.66 -11.81 14.35
N ARG A 132 11.92 -12.17 14.09
CA ARG A 132 12.27 -12.99 12.92
C ARG A 132 11.74 -14.43 13.02
N GLY A 133 11.63 -14.93 14.24
CA GLY A 133 11.20 -16.29 14.53
C GLY A 133 9.71 -16.50 14.32
N ARG A 134 9.30 -17.76 14.48
CA ARG A 134 7.88 -18.16 14.45
C ARG A 134 7.23 -17.81 15.77
N GLU A 135 6.03 -17.23 15.70
CA GLU A 135 5.17 -16.95 16.84
C GLU A 135 3.95 -17.87 16.83
N GLU A 136 3.26 -17.95 17.96
CA GLU A 136 1.98 -18.66 18.05
C GLU A 136 0.90 -17.97 17.19
N VAL A 137 -0.06 -18.75 16.71
CA VAL A 137 -1.11 -18.26 15.80
C VAL A 137 -1.90 -17.07 16.38
N PRO A 138 -2.36 -17.09 17.64
CA PRO A 138 -3.06 -15.93 18.20
C PRO A 138 -2.20 -14.66 18.21
N VAL A 139 -0.90 -14.78 18.42
CA VAL A 139 0.04 -13.65 18.40
C VAL A 139 0.21 -13.12 16.97
N GLN A 140 0.34 -14.00 15.98
CA GLN A 140 0.41 -13.60 14.56
C GLN A 140 -0.85 -12.84 14.14
N ILE A 141 -2.05 -13.33 14.52
CA ILE A 141 -3.33 -12.67 14.23
C ILE A 141 -3.41 -11.32 14.93
N SER A 142 -3.02 -11.21 16.20
CA SER A 142 -3.02 -9.95 16.93
C SER A 142 -2.14 -8.90 16.28
N ARG A 143 -0.94 -9.27 15.80
CA ARG A 143 -0.07 -8.33 15.08
C ARG A 143 -0.67 -7.83 13.77
N LEU A 144 -1.36 -8.70 13.03
CA LEU A 144 -2.08 -8.31 11.82
C LEU A 144 -3.24 -7.36 12.15
N LEU A 145 -3.98 -7.61 13.24
CA LEU A 145 -5.06 -6.73 13.71
C LEU A 145 -4.53 -5.36 14.15
N ASP A 146 -3.41 -5.30 14.88
CA ASP A 146 -2.75 -4.05 15.27
C ASP A 146 -2.33 -3.23 14.02
N ALA A 147 -1.76 -3.90 13.01
CA ALA A 147 -1.38 -3.27 11.76
C ALA A 147 -2.60 -2.71 10.99
N HIS A 148 -3.69 -3.49 10.92
CA HIS A 148 -4.96 -3.00 10.34
C HIS A 148 -5.50 -1.79 11.09
N GLN A 149 -5.44 -1.79 12.41
CA GLN A 149 -5.92 -0.66 13.22
C GLN A 149 -5.18 0.64 12.89
N ILE A 150 -3.86 0.59 12.71
CA ILE A 150 -3.04 1.73 12.29
C ILE A 150 -3.51 2.26 10.93
N ILE A 151 -3.64 1.36 9.93
CA ILE A 151 -4.06 1.73 8.57
C ILE A 151 -5.48 2.29 8.56
N ILE A 152 -6.44 1.62 9.21
CA ILE A 152 -7.84 2.04 9.28
C ILE A 152 -7.97 3.42 9.95
N GLY A 153 -7.24 3.65 11.04
CA GLY A 153 -7.20 4.96 11.71
C GLY A 153 -6.72 6.06 10.77
N HIS A 154 -5.58 5.83 10.09
CA HIS A 154 -5.02 6.77 9.12
C HIS A 154 -5.95 7.02 7.93
N CYS A 155 -6.59 5.99 7.39
CA CYS A 155 -7.54 6.14 6.30
C CYS A 155 -8.68 7.10 6.65
N ARG A 156 -9.23 7.03 7.87
CA ARG A 156 -10.31 7.94 8.31
C ARG A 156 -9.83 9.38 8.38
N GLU A 157 -8.65 9.61 8.95
CA GLU A 157 -8.06 10.94 9.05
C GLU A 157 -7.72 11.51 7.66
N LEU A 158 -7.12 10.70 6.81
CA LEU A 158 -6.72 11.10 5.46
C LEU A 158 -7.94 11.37 4.56
N ALA A 159 -8.98 10.54 4.62
CA ALA A 159 -10.21 10.75 3.87
C ALA A 159 -10.89 12.07 4.26
N GLU A 160 -11.03 12.36 5.56
CA GLU A 160 -11.56 13.63 6.05
C GLU A 160 -10.70 14.82 5.59
N ARG A 161 -9.38 14.66 5.58
CA ARG A 161 -8.47 15.72 5.15
C ARG A 161 -8.54 15.98 3.65
N ALA A 162 -8.59 14.92 2.84
CA ALA A 162 -8.72 15.01 1.39
C ALA A 162 -10.04 15.71 0.98
N ASP A 163 -11.16 15.36 1.61
CA ASP A 163 -12.46 16.01 1.43
C ASP A 163 -12.39 17.52 1.71
N LYS A 164 -11.81 17.90 2.86
CA LYS A 164 -11.64 19.32 3.23
C LYS A 164 -10.78 20.13 2.25
N LEU A 165 -9.86 19.48 1.57
CA LEU A 165 -8.95 20.10 0.60
C LEU A 165 -9.44 20.01 -0.85
N GLY A 166 -10.59 19.36 -1.09
CA GLY A 166 -11.19 19.20 -2.41
C GLY A 166 -10.49 18.14 -3.28
N ASP A 167 -9.72 17.24 -2.68
CA ASP A 167 -9.14 16.09 -3.39
C ASP A 167 -10.07 14.87 -3.29
N ASP A 168 -11.18 14.94 -4.02
CA ASP A 168 -12.19 13.88 -4.09
C ASP A 168 -11.60 12.55 -4.55
N GLY A 169 -10.62 12.58 -5.44
CA GLY A 169 -9.98 11.37 -5.97
C GLY A 169 -9.14 10.62 -4.92
N THR A 170 -8.45 11.34 -4.03
CA THR A 170 -7.77 10.71 -2.89
C THR A 170 -8.77 10.27 -1.83
N ASN A 171 -9.82 11.06 -1.55
CA ASN A 171 -10.88 10.68 -0.63
C ASN A 171 -11.54 9.35 -1.04
N ASP A 172 -11.99 9.25 -2.29
CA ASP A 172 -12.68 8.05 -2.80
C ASP A 172 -11.76 6.83 -2.79
N LEU A 173 -10.53 6.96 -3.29
CA LEU A 173 -9.54 5.87 -3.25
C LEU A 173 -9.31 5.36 -1.81
N VAL A 174 -9.07 6.26 -0.88
CA VAL A 174 -8.79 5.89 0.52
C VAL A 174 -9.99 5.19 1.16
N VAL A 175 -11.22 5.66 0.92
CA VAL A 175 -12.44 5.06 1.48
C VAL A 175 -12.79 3.74 0.79
N SER A 176 -12.76 3.71 -0.54
CA SER A 176 -13.28 2.61 -1.33
C SER A 176 -12.27 1.47 -1.47
N ASP A 177 -11.01 1.80 -1.77
CA ASP A 177 -10.01 0.82 -2.18
C ASP A 177 -9.05 0.45 -1.04
N VAL A 178 -8.96 1.26 0.03
CA VAL A 178 -8.07 0.97 1.16
C VAL A 178 -8.86 0.66 2.43
N LEU A 179 -9.72 1.56 2.90
CA LEU A 179 -10.41 1.42 4.18
C LEU A 179 -11.31 0.19 4.21
N ARG A 180 -12.25 0.08 3.27
CA ARG A 180 -13.23 -1.02 3.24
C ARG A 180 -12.60 -2.41 3.15
N PRO A 181 -11.60 -2.66 2.27
CA PRO A 181 -10.90 -3.94 2.26
C PRO A 181 -10.18 -4.25 3.58
N ASN A 182 -9.55 -3.26 4.21
CA ASN A 182 -8.89 -3.44 5.51
C ASN A 182 -9.90 -3.76 6.63
N GLU A 183 -11.07 -3.14 6.67
CA GLU A 183 -12.15 -3.47 7.60
C GLU A 183 -12.66 -4.91 7.39
N LEU A 184 -12.81 -5.35 6.13
CA LEU A 184 -13.22 -6.72 5.80
C LEU A 184 -12.17 -7.74 6.25
N GLN A 185 -10.89 -7.49 5.99
CA GLN A 185 -9.80 -8.37 6.40
C GLN A 185 -9.66 -8.43 7.93
N GLN A 186 -9.82 -7.30 8.61
CA GLN A 186 -9.84 -7.22 10.07
C GLN A 186 -10.97 -8.08 10.66
N TRP A 187 -12.16 -8.02 10.10
CA TRP A 187 -13.26 -8.86 10.52
C TRP A 187 -12.92 -10.35 10.39
N PHE A 188 -12.43 -10.79 9.24
CA PHE A 188 -12.05 -12.20 9.05
C PHE A 188 -10.98 -12.67 10.05
N LEU A 189 -10.00 -11.85 10.36
CA LEU A 189 -8.98 -12.17 11.35
C LEU A 189 -9.56 -12.27 12.77
N ASN A 190 -10.42 -11.33 13.14
CA ASN A 190 -11.01 -11.25 14.47
C ASN A 190 -11.85 -12.49 14.80
N GLU A 191 -12.58 -13.05 13.81
CA GLU A 191 -13.39 -14.26 14.00
C GLU A 191 -12.55 -15.49 14.39
N HIS A 192 -11.25 -15.49 14.10
CA HIS A 192 -10.34 -16.55 14.55
C HIS A 192 -9.89 -16.42 16.01
N LEU A 193 -10.18 -15.31 16.68
CA LEU A 193 -9.87 -15.08 18.10
C LEU A 193 -11.11 -15.24 19.01
N VAL A 194 -12.28 -15.53 18.44
CA VAL A 194 -13.50 -15.76 19.20
C VAL A 194 -13.46 -17.14 19.87
N ASP A 195 -13.41 -17.17 21.19
CA ASP A 195 -13.39 -18.41 22.00
C ASP A 195 -14.80 -18.78 22.48
N MET A 196 -15.77 -18.80 21.58
CA MET A 196 -17.15 -19.20 21.90
C MET A 196 -17.75 -19.99 20.75
N PRO A 197 -18.45 -21.13 21.03
CA PRO A 197 -19.18 -21.83 19.99
C PRO A 197 -20.33 -20.95 19.49
N LEU A 198 -20.37 -20.72 18.18
CA LEU A 198 -21.41 -19.92 17.50
C LEU A 198 -22.81 -20.58 17.63
N VAL A 199 -22.86 -21.88 17.87
CA VAL A 199 -24.11 -22.64 18.04
C VAL A 199 -24.01 -23.45 19.34
N ARG A 200 -24.87 -23.14 20.31
CA ARG A 200 -25.09 -23.99 21.46
C ARG A 200 -26.20 -24.97 21.10
N ALA A 201 -25.87 -26.25 20.97
CA ALA A 201 -26.90 -27.28 20.92
C ALA A 201 -27.63 -27.30 22.26
N GLU A 202 -28.90 -26.88 22.30
CA GLU A 202 -29.74 -27.10 23.49
C GLU A 202 -29.87 -28.63 23.66
N GLN A 203 -29.43 -29.12 24.81
CA GLN A 203 -29.72 -30.53 25.17
C GLN A 203 -31.26 -30.70 25.26
N PRO A 204 -31.82 -31.69 24.53
CA PRO A 204 -33.26 -31.94 24.66
C PRO A 204 -33.57 -32.22 26.12
N ARG A 205 -34.51 -31.47 26.69
CA ARG A 205 -35.03 -31.75 28.05
C ARG A 205 -35.61 -33.16 28.00
N LEU A 206 -34.94 -34.10 28.69
CA LEU A 206 -35.54 -35.41 28.94
C LEU A 206 -36.88 -35.19 29.60
N ARG A 207 -37.98 -35.48 28.90
CA ARG A 207 -39.31 -35.55 29.56
C ARG A 207 -39.22 -36.64 30.59
N SER A 208 -39.37 -36.28 31.86
CA SER A 208 -39.60 -37.23 32.93
C SER A 208 -40.89 -37.99 32.56
N VAL A 209 -40.76 -39.26 32.22
CA VAL A 209 -41.91 -40.18 32.13
C VAL A 209 -42.34 -40.42 33.55
N GLY A 210 -43.50 -39.86 33.93
CA GLY A 210 -44.19 -40.14 35.18
C GLY A 210 -45.00 -41.43 35.09
#